data_fc6e43218d3a894bab2fd125d50ce636
#
_entry.id   fc6e43218d3a894bab2fd125d50ce636
#
_cell.length_a   1.000
_cell.length_b   1.000
_cell.length_c   1.000
_cell.angle_alpha   90.00
_cell.angle_beta   90.00
_cell.angle_gamma   90.00
#
_symmetry.space_group_name_H-M   'P 1'
#
loop_
_entity.id
_entity.type
_entity.pdbx_description
1 polymer ?
#
loop_
_entity_poly.entity_id
_entity_poly.type
_entity_poly.pdbx_seq_one_letter_code
_entity_poly.pdbx_strand_id
1 'polypeptide(L)'
;MSKSVLLAATAAIALTTGGTAIAVQPPAVVFTTAKAQPIVHHSKGAKVLYNQNSNANGENIDSQNYTSGTYTAYNDEGADDFVVPKKATWTVTEIDVTGCCAGSGGTENVYFYKDAKGMPGKLVKGGSFTDLNGTGYPDYAISLGKKGVKLKAGHYWVGVVVNCDYQGSCGEWGWSSTGTVHNDPAVWMQPGNGAGTGCTGWGTLASCFGGGFTGDFMFELQGTSKK
;
A
#
# COMPACT_ATOMS: atom_id res chain seq x y z
N MET A 1 26.39 14.21 6.30
CA MET A 1 25.57 15.43 6.08
C MET A 1 24.44 15.02 5.16
N SER A 2 23.31 14.69 5.75
CA SER A 2 22.12 14.22 5.01
C SER A 2 21.39 15.43 4.43
N LYS A 3 21.22 15.47 3.11
CA LYS A 3 20.40 16.48 2.45
C LYS A 3 19.00 15.89 2.27
N SER A 4 18.08 16.30 3.13
CA SER A 4 16.65 16.05 2.93
C SER A 4 16.19 16.89 1.74
N VAL A 5 15.74 16.23 0.67
CA VAL A 5 15.07 16.87 -0.46
C VAL A 5 13.58 16.80 -0.19
N LEU A 6 13.00 17.91 0.29
CA LEU A 6 11.54 18.07 0.31
C LEU A 6 11.11 18.47 -1.11
N LEU A 7 10.44 17.57 -1.82
CA LEU A 7 9.67 17.95 -3.01
C LEU A 7 8.28 18.38 -2.55
N ALA A 8 8.10 19.67 -2.34
CA ALA A 8 6.77 20.27 -2.19
C ALA A 8 6.29 20.74 -3.56
N ALA A 9 5.38 20.01 -4.18
CA ALA A 9 4.65 20.48 -5.36
C ALA A 9 3.52 21.39 -4.89
N THR A 10 3.71 22.71 -5.00
CA THR A 10 2.68 23.70 -4.72
C THR A 10 1.87 23.99 -5.98
N ALA A 11 0.66 23.44 -6.06
CA ALA A 11 -0.36 23.90 -6.99
C ALA A 11 -1.40 24.72 -6.21
N ALA A 12 -1.33 26.05 -6.26
CA ALA A 12 -2.31 26.94 -5.66
C ALA A 12 -3.44 27.21 -6.65
N ILE A 13 -4.68 26.79 -6.32
CA ILE A 13 -5.88 27.23 -7.03
C ILE A 13 -6.49 28.39 -6.24
N ALA A 14 -6.41 29.60 -6.77
CA ALA A 14 -7.03 30.79 -6.18
C ALA A 14 -8.49 30.91 -6.68
N LEU A 15 -9.47 30.74 -5.79
CA LEU A 15 -10.84 31.20 -5.99
C LEU A 15 -11.02 32.52 -5.26
N THR A 16 -11.26 33.59 -6.03
CA THR A 16 -11.50 34.93 -5.50
C THR A 16 -12.98 35.17 -5.23
N THR A 17 -13.37 35.09 -3.98
CA THR A 17 -14.49 35.88 -3.42
C THR A 17 -14.13 36.20 -1.99
N GLY A 18 -14.04 37.45 -1.64
CA GLY A 18 -13.72 38.20 -0.42
C GLY A 18 -13.66 37.54 0.98
N GLY A 19 -13.26 36.28 1.10
CA GLY A 19 -12.91 35.58 2.32
C GLY A 19 -11.49 35.05 2.16
N THR A 20 -10.71 35.03 3.22
CA THR A 20 -9.42 34.36 3.25
C THR A 20 -9.62 32.88 2.88
N ALA A 21 -9.38 32.52 1.63
CA ALA A 21 -9.38 31.12 1.22
C ALA A 21 -8.22 30.42 1.96
N ILE A 22 -8.55 29.55 2.89
CA ILE A 22 -7.57 28.63 3.46
C ILE A 22 -7.25 27.68 2.30
N ALA A 23 -6.03 27.78 1.76
CA ALA A 23 -5.55 26.81 0.78
C ALA A 23 -5.51 25.45 1.46
N VAL A 24 -6.36 24.52 1.03
CA VAL A 24 -6.31 23.14 1.49
C VAL A 24 -5.06 22.52 0.87
N GLN A 25 -4.18 22.00 1.71
CA GLN A 25 -2.98 21.31 1.25
C GLN A 25 -3.38 20.05 0.47
N PRO A 26 -2.76 19.77 -0.68
CA PRO A 26 -3.00 18.52 -1.39
C PRO A 26 -2.48 17.31 -0.59
N PRO A 27 -3.02 16.11 -0.84
CA PRO A 27 -2.51 14.87 -0.25
C PRO A 27 -1.00 14.71 -0.43
N ALA A 28 -0.32 14.24 0.60
CA ALA A 28 1.09 13.87 0.54
C ALA A 28 1.20 12.41 0.06
N VAL A 29 2.25 12.07 -0.67
CA VAL A 29 2.47 10.69 -1.14
C VAL A 29 3.57 9.97 -0.39
N VAL A 30 4.34 10.69 0.42
CA VAL A 30 5.41 10.14 1.25
C VAL A 30 5.38 10.78 2.63
N PHE A 31 5.39 9.94 3.64
CA PHE A 31 5.45 10.36 5.04
C PHE A 31 6.70 9.79 5.71
N THR A 32 7.31 10.59 6.57
CA THR A 32 8.40 10.12 7.44
C THR A 32 7.92 10.11 8.87
N THR A 33 7.96 8.95 9.51
CA THR A 33 7.53 8.75 10.90
C THR A 33 8.65 8.13 11.74
N ALA A 34 8.41 7.99 13.05
CA ALA A 34 9.18 7.03 13.83
C ALA A 34 9.01 5.64 13.23
N LYS A 35 10.06 4.80 13.30
CA LYS A 35 10.01 3.45 12.75
C LYS A 35 8.82 2.68 13.33
N ALA A 36 7.94 2.21 12.47
CA ALA A 36 6.81 1.41 12.85
C ALA A 36 7.25 0.13 13.58
N GLN A 37 6.46 -0.28 14.57
CA GLN A 37 6.62 -1.59 15.18
C GLN A 37 5.62 -2.54 14.53
N PRO A 38 6.08 -3.64 13.94
CA PRO A 38 5.18 -4.57 13.29
C PRO A 38 4.14 -5.11 14.27
N ILE A 39 2.88 -5.01 13.91
CA ILE A 39 1.81 -5.72 14.62
C ILE A 39 1.57 -7.03 13.89
N VAL A 40 1.64 -8.12 14.65
CA VAL A 40 1.38 -9.45 14.12
C VAL A 40 0.03 -9.91 14.69
N HIS A 41 -0.95 -9.99 13.82
CA HIS A 41 -2.24 -10.60 14.15
C HIS A 41 -2.25 -12.03 13.60
N HIS A 42 -2.54 -13.01 14.45
CA HIS A 42 -2.69 -14.38 13.99
C HIS A 42 -4.14 -14.81 14.14
N SER A 43 -4.84 -14.96 13.03
CA SER A 43 -6.13 -15.63 13.02
C SER A 43 -6.00 -17.05 13.53
N LYS A 44 -6.91 -17.47 14.42
CA LYS A 44 -6.89 -18.82 15.01
C LYS A 44 -6.91 -19.91 13.94
N GLY A 45 -5.80 -20.64 13.83
CA GLY A 45 -5.64 -21.74 12.88
C GLY A 45 -5.07 -21.37 11.52
N ALA A 46 -4.85 -20.09 11.21
CA ALA A 46 -4.06 -19.68 10.06
C ALA A 46 -2.55 -19.87 10.35
N LYS A 47 -1.78 -20.09 9.30
CA LYS A 47 -0.32 -20.17 9.37
C LYS A 47 0.25 -19.01 8.59
N VAL A 48 1.36 -18.46 9.05
CA VAL A 48 2.16 -17.54 8.27
C VAL A 48 2.68 -18.27 7.03
N LEU A 49 2.37 -17.73 5.88
CA LEU A 49 2.80 -18.22 4.56
C LEU A 49 4.00 -17.44 4.06
N TYR A 50 3.98 -16.12 4.31
CA TYR A 50 5.04 -15.19 3.95
C TYR A 50 5.07 -14.03 4.95
N ASN A 51 6.25 -13.53 5.30
CA ASN A 51 6.40 -12.41 6.22
C ASN A 51 7.62 -11.55 5.85
N GLN A 52 7.39 -10.28 5.59
CA GLN A 52 8.41 -9.23 5.53
C GLN A 52 8.02 -8.02 6.40
N ASN A 53 7.22 -8.26 7.43
CA ASN A 53 6.72 -7.26 8.36
C ASN A 53 7.75 -6.95 9.45
N SER A 54 8.95 -6.50 9.04
CA SER A 54 10.05 -6.22 9.94
C SER A 54 11.01 -5.16 9.36
N ASN A 55 11.91 -4.66 10.20
CA ASN A 55 12.99 -3.76 9.79
C ASN A 55 12.51 -2.45 9.15
N ALA A 56 11.44 -1.84 9.73
CA ALA A 56 10.92 -0.56 9.27
C ALA A 56 12.02 0.50 9.12
N ASN A 57 12.02 1.24 8.01
CA ASN A 57 12.98 2.31 7.76
C ASN A 57 12.47 3.69 8.18
N GLY A 58 11.18 3.81 8.51
CA GLY A 58 10.52 5.07 8.92
C GLY A 58 9.89 5.83 7.76
N GLU A 59 9.92 5.28 6.55
CA GLU A 59 9.22 5.80 5.38
C GLU A 59 7.88 5.11 5.23
N ASN A 60 6.89 5.85 4.75
CA ASN A 60 5.55 5.34 4.48
C ASN A 60 5.07 5.97 3.18
N ILE A 61 4.50 5.16 2.32
CA ILE A 61 4.07 5.57 0.99
C ILE A 61 2.56 5.49 0.91
N ASP A 62 1.92 6.54 0.41
CA ASP A 62 0.47 6.57 0.23
C ASP A 62 0.01 5.41 -0.65
N SER A 63 -1.07 4.75 -0.23
CA SER A 63 -1.75 3.72 -1.01
C SER A 63 -3.24 3.81 -0.72
N GLN A 64 -3.91 4.75 -1.38
CA GLN A 64 -5.24 5.19 -1.02
C GLN A 64 -6.12 5.55 -2.22
N ASN A 65 -7.40 5.20 -2.13
CA ASN A 65 -8.47 5.76 -2.93
C ASN A 65 -9.15 6.87 -2.12
N TYR A 66 -9.03 8.09 -2.58
CA TYR A 66 -9.70 9.25 -2.02
C TYR A 66 -11.17 9.24 -2.44
N THR A 67 -12.07 8.94 -1.49
CA THR A 67 -13.49 8.75 -1.77
C THR A 67 -14.26 10.04 -2.05
N SER A 68 -13.72 11.21 -1.66
CA SER A 68 -14.23 12.50 -2.10
C SER A 68 -13.73 12.82 -3.50
N GLY A 69 -14.63 13.19 -4.40
CA GLY A 69 -14.32 13.43 -5.82
C GLY A 69 -13.24 14.50 -6.10
N THR A 70 -12.94 15.36 -5.12
CA THR A 70 -11.95 16.44 -5.23
C THR A 70 -10.51 15.91 -5.38
N TYR A 71 -10.19 14.75 -4.78
CA TYR A 71 -8.83 14.21 -4.73
C TYR A 71 -8.62 12.94 -5.56
N THR A 72 -9.54 12.60 -6.46
CA THR A 72 -9.43 11.38 -7.28
C THR A 72 -8.18 11.33 -8.17
N ALA A 73 -7.60 12.49 -8.51
CA ALA A 73 -6.31 12.53 -9.21
C ALA A 73 -5.13 12.01 -8.37
N TYR A 74 -5.31 11.95 -7.05
CA TYR A 74 -4.33 11.43 -6.10
C TYR A 74 -4.55 9.96 -5.75
N ASN A 75 -5.60 9.31 -6.27
CA ASN A 75 -5.78 7.87 -6.07
C ASN A 75 -4.55 7.11 -6.53
N ASP A 76 -4.04 6.28 -5.68
CA ASP A 76 -2.81 5.53 -5.91
C ASP A 76 -2.86 4.12 -5.34
N GLU A 77 -1.89 3.32 -5.72
CA GLU A 77 -1.75 1.94 -5.27
C GLU A 77 -0.28 1.60 -5.11
N GLY A 78 0.09 1.15 -3.91
CA GLY A 78 1.32 0.44 -3.64
C GLY A 78 1.14 -1.05 -3.82
N ALA A 79 2.16 -1.73 -4.33
CA ALA A 79 2.18 -3.20 -4.40
C ALA A 79 3.59 -3.73 -4.12
N ASP A 80 3.63 -4.95 -3.57
CA ASP A 80 4.88 -5.63 -3.29
C ASP A 80 4.79 -7.12 -3.59
N ASP A 81 5.92 -7.78 -3.76
CA ASP A 81 5.99 -9.10 -4.30
C ASP A 81 6.24 -10.21 -3.26
N PHE A 82 5.93 -11.42 -3.65
CA PHE A 82 6.21 -12.62 -2.89
C PHE A 82 6.24 -13.85 -3.78
N VAL A 83 6.92 -14.91 -3.32
CA VAL A 83 7.06 -16.15 -4.07
C VAL A 83 6.37 -17.31 -3.35
N VAL A 84 5.41 -17.95 -4.04
CA VAL A 84 4.84 -19.23 -3.62
C VAL A 84 5.82 -20.35 -4.02
N PRO A 85 6.34 -21.14 -3.06
CA PRO A 85 7.39 -22.13 -3.33
C PRO A 85 6.96 -23.20 -4.35
N LYS A 86 7.94 -23.77 -5.05
CA LYS A 86 7.72 -24.91 -5.97
C LYS A 86 6.98 -26.04 -5.25
N LYS A 87 5.99 -26.63 -5.92
CA LYS A 87 5.12 -27.71 -5.42
C LYS A 87 4.13 -27.28 -4.33
N ALA A 88 4.15 -26.03 -3.87
CA ALA A 88 3.15 -25.51 -2.96
C ALA A 88 1.93 -24.93 -3.69
N THR A 89 0.80 -24.99 -3.01
CA THR A 89 -0.40 -24.23 -3.36
C THR A 89 -0.87 -23.56 -2.08
N TRP A 90 -0.87 -22.23 -2.08
CA TRP A 90 -1.36 -21.44 -0.96
C TRP A 90 -2.84 -21.09 -1.15
N THR A 91 -3.57 -21.03 -0.05
CA THR A 91 -4.84 -20.32 0.05
C THR A 91 -4.62 -19.22 1.07
N VAL A 92 -4.46 -17.99 0.59
CA VAL A 92 -4.27 -16.81 1.44
C VAL A 92 -5.65 -16.34 1.89
N THR A 93 -5.85 -16.24 3.20
CA THR A 93 -7.15 -15.87 3.82
C THR A 93 -7.07 -14.59 4.62
N GLU A 94 -5.87 -14.08 4.87
CA GLU A 94 -5.64 -12.84 5.62
C GLU A 94 -4.33 -12.19 5.16
N ILE A 95 -4.29 -10.87 5.20
CA ILE A 95 -3.08 -10.08 5.05
C ILE A 95 -3.01 -9.09 6.21
N ASP A 96 -1.85 -9.05 6.87
CA ASP A 96 -1.51 -8.02 7.83
C ASP A 96 -0.57 -7.01 7.17
N VAL A 97 -0.85 -5.73 7.33
CA VAL A 97 -0.03 -4.64 6.81
C VAL A 97 0.29 -3.65 7.91
N THR A 98 1.50 -3.16 7.92
CA THR A 98 1.92 -2.09 8.83
C THR A 98 1.80 -0.76 8.11
N GLY A 99 1.13 0.20 8.73
CA GLY A 99 0.88 1.51 8.14
C GLY A 99 1.00 2.66 9.13
N CYS A 100 0.74 3.88 8.66
CA CYS A 100 0.73 5.08 9.47
C CYS A 100 -0.34 6.09 9.04
N CYS A 101 -0.41 7.09 9.86
CA CYS A 101 -0.75 8.49 9.57
C CYS A 101 -2.24 8.78 9.39
N ALA A 102 -3.07 7.85 8.96
CA ALA A 102 -4.50 8.08 8.81
C ALA A 102 -5.27 8.21 10.14
N GLY A 103 -6.49 8.72 10.13
CA GLY A 103 -7.51 8.65 11.18
C GLY A 103 -8.33 7.35 11.08
N SER A 104 -9.30 7.12 11.92
CA SER A 104 -10.12 5.90 11.88
C SER A 104 -11.19 5.95 10.78
N GLY A 105 -11.51 4.80 10.22
CA GLY A 105 -12.69 4.62 9.36
C GLY A 105 -12.36 4.72 7.87
N GLY A 106 -12.20 3.65 7.26
CA GLY A 106 -12.05 3.39 5.85
C GLY A 106 -12.39 1.94 5.61
N THR A 107 -12.33 1.51 4.37
CA THR A 107 -12.35 0.10 3.97
C THR A 107 -11.09 -0.19 3.18
N GLU A 108 -10.71 -1.44 3.06
CA GLU A 108 -9.51 -1.81 2.33
C GLU A 108 -9.85 -2.60 1.08
N ASN A 109 -9.10 -2.34 0.01
CA ASN A 109 -9.05 -3.19 -1.16
C ASN A 109 -7.73 -3.96 -1.17
N VAL A 110 -7.81 -5.24 -1.51
CA VAL A 110 -6.63 -6.11 -1.66
C VAL A 110 -6.66 -6.75 -3.03
N TYR A 111 -5.54 -6.62 -3.76
CA TYR A 111 -5.39 -7.11 -5.11
C TYR A 111 -4.21 -8.05 -5.21
N PHE A 112 -4.39 -9.21 -5.84
CA PHE A 112 -3.30 -10.13 -6.15
C PHE A 112 -3.04 -10.14 -7.64
N TYR A 113 -1.80 -9.89 -8.04
CA TYR A 113 -1.38 -9.88 -9.43
C TYR A 113 -0.39 -11.02 -9.70
N LYS A 114 -0.37 -11.50 -10.94
CA LYS A 114 0.74 -12.33 -11.43
C LYS A 114 1.91 -11.44 -11.73
N ASP A 115 3.12 -11.96 -11.49
CA ASP A 115 4.31 -11.25 -11.96
C ASP A 115 4.32 -11.10 -13.48
N ALA A 116 4.79 -9.94 -13.92
CA ALA A 116 5.03 -9.59 -15.30
C ALA A 116 6.40 -8.89 -15.44
N LYS A 117 7.47 -9.68 -15.34
CA LYS A 117 8.85 -9.20 -15.48
C LYS A 117 9.26 -8.19 -14.39
N GLY A 118 8.99 -8.55 -13.13
CA GLY A 118 9.32 -7.72 -11.97
C GLY A 118 8.35 -6.54 -11.76
N MET A 119 7.10 -6.66 -12.24
CA MET A 119 6.02 -5.70 -12.04
C MET A 119 4.67 -6.41 -11.89
N PRO A 120 3.68 -5.81 -11.23
CA PRO A 120 2.31 -6.33 -11.21
C PRO A 120 1.74 -6.44 -12.63
N GLY A 121 1.32 -7.63 -13.02
CA GLY A 121 0.71 -7.91 -14.31
C GLY A 121 -0.80 -8.07 -14.21
N LYS A 122 -1.34 -9.16 -14.77
CA LYS A 122 -2.78 -9.44 -14.74
C LYS A 122 -3.21 -9.87 -13.35
N LEU A 123 -4.38 -9.39 -12.92
CA LEU A 123 -5.06 -9.88 -11.71
C LEU A 123 -5.18 -11.41 -11.72
N VAL A 124 -4.90 -12.01 -10.58
CA VAL A 124 -5.18 -13.42 -10.34
C VAL A 124 -6.70 -13.63 -10.33
N LYS A 125 -7.17 -14.73 -10.92
CA LYS A 125 -8.60 -15.05 -10.87
C LYS A 125 -9.07 -15.20 -9.42
N GLY A 126 -10.03 -14.38 -9.00
CA GLY A 126 -10.52 -14.32 -7.61
C GLY A 126 -9.52 -13.66 -6.65
N GLY A 127 -8.60 -12.87 -7.15
CA GLY A 127 -7.61 -12.13 -6.37
C GLY A 127 -7.92 -10.62 -6.26
N SER A 128 -9.16 -10.22 -6.40
CA SER A 128 -9.65 -8.87 -6.14
C SER A 128 -10.67 -8.92 -5.02
N PHE A 129 -10.40 -8.21 -3.95
CA PHE A 129 -11.24 -8.07 -2.76
C PHE A 129 -11.41 -6.59 -2.50
N THR A 130 -12.63 -6.13 -2.34
CA THR A 130 -12.95 -4.71 -2.17
C THR A 130 -13.85 -4.49 -0.96
N ASP A 131 -13.77 -3.27 -0.42
CA ASP A 131 -14.60 -2.81 0.69
C ASP A 131 -14.53 -3.74 1.92
N LEU A 132 -13.32 -4.22 2.21
CA LEU A 132 -13.04 -5.04 3.38
C LEU A 132 -13.02 -4.16 4.63
N ASN A 133 -13.22 -4.78 5.80
CA ASN A 133 -13.13 -4.09 7.08
C ASN A 133 -11.98 -4.70 7.89
N GLY A 134 -10.80 -4.15 7.71
CA GLY A 134 -9.62 -4.49 8.49
C GLY A 134 -9.74 -4.02 9.94
N THR A 135 -8.95 -4.62 10.80
CA THR A 135 -8.88 -4.26 12.23
C THR A 135 -7.46 -3.86 12.59
N GLY A 136 -7.32 -3.01 13.61
CA GLY A 136 -6.00 -2.67 14.17
C GLY A 136 -5.37 -1.37 13.67
N TYR A 137 -6.18 -0.49 13.05
CA TYR A 137 -5.75 0.81 12.54
C TYR A 137 -4.62 1.50 13.36
N PRO A 138 -3.60 2.12 12.75
CA PRO A 138 -3.32 2.28 11.31
C PRO A 138 -2.68 1.06 10.64
N ASP A 139 -2.34 0.04 11.42
CA ASP A 139 -1.94 -1.27 10.95
C ASP A 139 -3.21 -2.09 10.76
N TYR A 140 -3.31 -2.83 9.67
CA TYR A 140 -4.51 -3.58 9.38
C TYR A 140 -4.28 -5.08 9.34
N ALA A 141 -5.10 -5.83 10.06
CA ALA A 141 -5.35 -7.25 9.80
C ALA A 141 -6.60 -7.36 8.92
N ILE A 142 -6.43 -7.73 7.66
CA ILE A 142 -7.45 -7.71 6.63
C ILE A 142 -7.84 -9.14 6.26
N SER A 143 -9.07 -9.53 6.64
CA SER A 143 -9.59 -10.86 6.29
C SER A 143 -10.10 -10.89 4.86
N LEU A 144 -9.60 -11.84 4.05
CA LEU A 144 -10.09 -12.13 2.70
C LEU A 144 -11.24 -13.16 2.71
N GLY A 145 -11.72 -13.51 3.90
CA GLY A 145 -12.75 -14.50 4.11
C GLY A 145 -12.25 -15.93 3.94
N LYS A 146 -13.11 -16.90 4.28
CA LYS A 146 -12.76 -18.34 4.35
C LYS A 146 -12.26 -18.94 3.03
N LYS A 147 -12.70 -18.40 1.88
CA LYS A 147 -12.28 -18.88 0.56
C LYS A 147 -10.93 -18.32 0.16
N GLY A 148 -10.61 -17.10 0.56
CA GLY A 148 -9.39 -16.39 0.20
C GLY A 148 -9.05 -16.43 -1.28
N VAL A 149 -7.78 -16.21 -1.60
CA VAL A 149 -7.23 -16.40 -2.95
C VAL A 149 -6.36 -17.66 -2.99
N LYS A 150 -6.52 -18.46 -4.06
CA LYS A 150 -5.72 -19.66 -4.29
C LYS A 150 -4.59 -19.39 -5.26
N LEU A 151 -3.35 -19.58 -4.81
CA LEU A 151 -2.12 -19.32 -5.54
C LEU A 151 -1.31 -20.61 -5.69
N LYS A 152 -0.99 -20.98 -6.92
CA LYS A 152 -0.05 -22.07 -7.21
C LYS A 152 1.39 -21.56 -7.09
N ALA A 153 2.38 -22.48 -7.12
CA ALA A 153 3.78 -22.10 -7.20
C ALA A 153 4.02 -21.03 -8.28
N GLY A 154 4.70 -19.95 -7.92
CA GLY A 154 4.94 -18.82 -8.82
C GLY A 154 5.28 -17.54 -8.08
N HIS A 155 5.57 -16.49 -8.83
CA HIS A 155 5.84 -15.15 -8.36
C HIS A 155 4.58 -14.29 -8.51
N TYR A 156 4.25 -13.53 -7.49
CA TYR A 156 3.02 -12.75 -7.38
C TYR A 156 3.29 -11.42 -6.69
N TRP A 157 2.35 -10.49 -6.88
CA TRP A 157 2.31 -9.20 -6.24
C TRP A 157 1.03 -9.07 -5.42
N VAL A 158 1.08 -8.35 -4.33
CA VAL A 158 -0.09 -7.94 -3.55
C VAL A 158 -0.12 -6.42 -3.44
N GLY A 159 -1.25 -5.82 -3.81
CA GLY A 159 -1.55 -4.42 -3.59
C GLY A 159 -2.58 -4.28 -2.47
N VAL A 160 -2.40 -3.27 -1.62
CA VAL A 160 -3.36 -2.90 -0.57
C VAL A 160 -3.64 -1.42 -0.67
N VAL A 161 -4.92 -1.06 -0.77
CA VAL A 161 -5.38 0.32 -0.95
C VAL A 161 -6.44 0.61 0.09
N VAL A 162 -6.31 1.68 0.85
CA VAL A 162 -7.34 2.14 1.79
C VAL A 162 -8.32 3.09 1.07
N ASN A 163 -9.60 2.80 1.15
CA ASN A 163 -10.67 3.68 0.65
C ASN A 163 -11.05 4.67 1.75
N CYS A 164 -10.78 5.94 1.56
CA CYS A 164 -10.82 6.91 2.63
C CYS A 164 -11.04 8.33 2.11
N ASP A 165 -11.74 9.17 2.88
CA ASP A 165 -11.87 10.58 2.56
C ASP A 165 -10.74 11.40 3.21
N TYR A 166 -9.97 12.11 2.39
CA TYR A 166 -8.86 12.97 2.83
C TYR A 166 -9.29 14.03 3.86
N GLN A 167 -10.44 14.62 3.66
CA GLN A 167 -10.97 15.65 4.55
C GLN A 167 -11.87 15.09 5.67
N GLY A 168 -12.10 13.79 5.67
CA GLY A 168 -12.88 13.09 6.67
C GLY A 168 -12.09 12.68 7.90
N SER A 169 -12.66 11.76 8.67
CA SER A 169 -12.04 11.22 9.89
C SER A 169 -10.80 10.36 9.62
N CYS A 170 -10.65 9.90 8.39
CA CYS A 170 -9.60 8.97 8.00
C CYS A 170 -8.29 9.68 7.56
N GLY A 171 -8.37 10.77 6.82
CA GLY A 171 -7.18 11.48 6.35
C GLY A 171 -6.39 10.72 5.29
N GLU A 172 -5.11 10.48 5.50
CA GLU A 172 -4.20 9.78 4.58
C GLU A 172 -3.62 8.54 5.23
N TRP A 173 -3.56 7.44 4.49
CA TRP A 173 -2.92 6.20 4.94
C TRP A 173 -1.65 5.92 4.14
N GLY A 174 -0.54 5.80 4.85
CA GLY A 174 0.72 5.40 4.27
C GLY A 174 1.08 3.97 4.63
N TRP A 175 1.40 3.14 3.64
CA TRP A 175 1.94 1.80 3.85
C TRP A 175 3.40 1.91 4.25
N SER A 176 3.76 1.39 5.42
CA SER A 176 5.12 1.45 5.95
C SER A 176 6.08 0.61 5.13
N SER A 177 7.29 1.14 4.93
CA SER A 177 8.32 0.44 4.18
C SER A 177 9.40 -0.15 5.09
N THR A 178 10.04 -1.21 4.60
CA THR A 178 11.21 -1.85 5.20
C THR A 178 12.47 -1.45 4.44
N GLY A 179 13.59 -1.36 5.14
CA GLY A 179 14.90 -1.10 4.51
C GLY A 179 15.50 -2.31 3.80
N THR A 180 14.76 -3.41 3.69
CA THR A 180 15.21 -4.66 3.06
C THR A 180 14.38 -4.93 1.81
N VAL A 181 15.04 -5.30 0.72
CA VAL A 181 14.35 -5.76 -0.50
C VAL A 181 14.36 -7.28 -0.54
N HIS A 182 13.17 -7.86 -0.73
CA HIS A 182 12.96 -9.28 -0.93
C HIS A 182 12.44 -9.50 -2.35
N ASN A 183 13.16 -10.27 -3.15
CA ASN A 183 12.91 -10.49 -4.58
C ASN A 183 13.00 -9.19 -5.42
N ASP A 184 11.88 -8.64 -5.93
CA ASP A 184 11.84 -7.36 -6.64
C ASP A 184 11.47 -6.21 -5.69
N PRO A 185 11.94 -4.97 -5.90
CA PRO A 185 11.57 -3.84 -5.04
C PRO A 185 10.09 -3.48 -5.16
N ALA A 186 9.50 -2.98 -4.07
CA ALA A 186 8.14 -2.47 -4.05
C ALA A 186 7.88 -1.45 -5.17
N VAL A 187 6.65 -1.43 -5.66
CA VAL A 187 6.20 -0.57 -6.76
C VAL A 187 4.99 0.26 -6.37
N TRP A 188 4.81 1.35 -7.09
CA TRP A 188 3.71 2.28 -6.85
C TRP A 188 3.21 2.88 -8.16
N MET A 189 1.95 3.26 -8.20
CA MET A 189 1.35 4.01 -9.31
C MET A 189 0.31 5.00 -8.83
N GLN A 190 0.18 6.11 -9.55
CA GLN A 190 -0.87 7.11 -9.38
C GLN A 190 -1.43 7.49 -10.75
N PRO A 191 -2.46 6.80 -11.24
CA PRO A 191 -2.97 6.99 -12.59
C PRO A 191 -3.39 8.42 -12.92
N GLY A 192 -3.92 9.16 -11.93
CA GLY A 192 -4.31 10.56 -12.07
C GLY A 192 -3.15 11.56 -12.00
N ASN A 193 -1.94 11.12 -11.63
CA ASN A 193 -0.74 11.94 -11.49
C ASN A 193 -0.92 13.23 -10.66
N GLY A 194 -1.80 13.21 -9.66
CA GLY A 194 -2.09 14.37 -8.81
C GLY A 194 -0.85 14.91 -8.09
N ALA A 195 0.07 14.05 -7.69
CA ALA A 195 1.33 14.41 -7.06
C ALA A 195 2.44 14.80 -8.06
N GLY A 196 2.22 14.65 -9.36
CA GLY A 196 3.18 15.06 -10.39
C GLY A 196 4.45 14.20 -10.48
N THR A 197 4.41 12.97 -9.95
CA THR A 197 5.58 12.06 -9.96
C THR A 197 5.89 11.48 -11.33
N GLY A 198 4.91 11.47 -12.24
CA GLY A 198 5.00 10.83 -13.56
C GLY A 198 4.74 9.32 -13.54
N CYS A 199 4.59 8.69 -12.37
CA CYS A 199 4.27 7.26 -12.25
C CYS A 199 2.76 7.00 -12.45
N THR A 200 2.27 7.20 -13.68
CA THR A 200 0.87 6.94 -14.04
C THR A 200 0.57 5.45 -14.25
N GLY A 201 1.58 4.62 -14.30
CA GLY A 201 1.56 3.16 -14.24
C GLY A 201 2.60 2.69 -13.23
N TRP A 202 2.72 1.38 -13.06
CA TRP A 202 3.65 0.80 -12.10
C TRP A 202 5.09 1.27 -12.33
N GLY A 203 5.71 1.79 -11.28
CA GLY A 203 7.13 2.14 -11.20
C GLY A 203 7.69 1.73 -9.85
N THR A 204 9.00 1.46 -9.77
CA THR A 204 9.66 1.23 -8.47
C THR A 204 9.59 2.49 -7.61
N LEU A 205 9.59 2.37 -6.28
CA LEU A 205 9.60 3.53 -5.40
C LEU A 205 10.74 4.49 -5.76
N ALA A 206 11.91 3.96 -6.08
CA ALA A 206 13.06 4.77 -6.51
C ALA A 206 12.81 5.55 -7.81
N SER A 207 12.04 4.99 -8.75
CA SER A 207 11.72 5.69 -10.01
C SER A 207 10.64 6.76 -9.82
N CYS A 208 9.72 6.55 -8.89
CA CYS A 208 8.60 7.47 -8.63
C CYS A 208 9.01 8.64 -7.70
N PHE A 209 9.83 8.37 -6.69
CA PHE A 209 10.15 9.32 -5.62
C PHE A 209 11.63 9.69 -5.55
N GLY A 210 12.46 9.11 -6.41
CA GLY A 210 13.90 9.32 -6.44
C GLY A 210 14.69 8.23 -5.72
N GLY A 211 15.98 8.14 -6.01
CA GLY A 211 16.84 7.01 -5.62
C GLY A 211 17.11 6.83 -4.12
N GLY A 212 16.52 7.67 -3.25
CA GLY A 212 16.55 7.48 -1.79
C GLY A 212 15.48 6.50 -1.30
N PHE A 213 14.45 6.25 -2.08
CA PHE A 213 13.33 5.37 -1.73
C PHE A 213 13.59 3.98 -2.30
N THR A 214 14.22 3.14 -1.48
CA THR A 214 14.54 1.75 -1.84
C THR A 214 14.04 0.85 -0.73
N GLY A 215 13.36 -0.20 -1.06
CA GLY A 215 12.84 -1.14 -0.08
C GLY A 215 11.51 -1.74 -0.52
N ASP A 216 10.95 -2.49 0.38
CA ASP A 216 9.66 -3.16 0.21
C ASP A 216 8.62 -2.60 1.16
N PHE A 217 7.36 -2.96 0.97
CA PHE A 217 6.31 -2.69 1.93
C PHE A 217 6.27 -3.75 3.04
N MET A 218 5.83 -3.35 4.21
CA MET A 218 5.73 -4.23 5.38
C MET A 218 4.40 -4.97 5.38
N PHE A 219 4.44 -6.30 5.16
CA PHE A 219 3.25 -7.15 5.21
C PHE A 219 3.54 -8.59 5.60
N GLU A 220 2.48 -9.30 6.01
CA GLU A 220 2.45 -10.73 6.26
C GLU A 220 1.24 -11.36 5.58
N LEU A 221 1.40 -12.51 4.95
CA LEU A 221 0.33 -13.31 4.38
C LEU A 221 0.06 -14.52 5.26
N GLN A 222 -1.21 -14.75 5.58
CA GLN A 222 -1.65 -15.89 6.38
C GLN A 222 -2.67 -16.76 5.64
N GLY A 223 -2.69 -18.03 5.97
CA GLY A 223 -3.62 -18.99 5.36
C GLY A 223 -3.19 -20.43 5.49
N THR A 224 -3.38 -21.21 4.43
CA THR A 224 -3.01 -22.63 4.39
C THR A 224 -2.14 -22.95 3.19
N SER A 225 -1.22 -23.89 3.36
CA SER A 225 -0.37 -24.43 2.30
C SER A 225 -0.63 -25.92 2.12
N LYS A 226 -0.77 -26.34 0.86
CA LYS A 226 -0.78 -27.76 0.45
C LYS A 226 0.42 -28.02 -0.44
N LYS A 227 1.01 -29.20 -0.27
CA LYS A 227 2.04 -29.75 -1.18
C LYS A 227 1.41 -30.46 -2.35
#